data_c42189d98e9dccf2c29ed2ab492a9dae
#
_entry.id   c42189d98e9dccf2c29ed2ab492a9dae
#
_cell.length_a   1.000
_cell.length_b   1.000
_cell.length_c   1.000
_cell.angle_alpha   90.00
_cell.angle_beta   90.00
_cell.angle_gamma   90.00
#
_symmetry.space_group_name_H-M   'P 1'
#
loop_
_entity.id
_entity.type
_entity.pdbx_description
1 polymer ?
#
loop_
_entity_poly.entity_id
_entity_poly.type
_entity_poly.pdbx_seq_one_letter_code
_entity_poly.pdbx_strand_id
1 'polypeptide(L)'
;MKKIIQVCTIFIILLLLAACQNDDNSSNHDGKTITVKNTYEFKDKNNTHDKGEMKTEKVEVPVNPKRVAVLDYGALDIMQQLNVQNRIVAIAKGQGDAFLPSSLSEFKNDKYMNLGNPGRPNFDQLAKAKPDIIFASFRQAHTKTLDEMKKAAPNAKILFVSPDNDDYIKSIKAHTTLMGKIFDKKKAAEKLNNKLSTQVAETKKAVKDERVIFLAVDDKGMKAFASSGRYGGFLNHDLGIKHADKQMKVNSAGNLISNEYLTKINPDKIFVINRTKKGNDKQLPDELKNDVVKNVKAIKNGQVYQFESNAWYFGEGGNKLTIDQLAKIKQAFK
;
A
#
# COMPACT_ATOMS: atom_id res chain seq x y z
N MET A 1 71.36 29.50 2.89
CA MET A 1 70.59 28.89 4.00
C MET A 1 69.17 29.43 4.16
N LYS A 2 68.87 30.68 3.86
CA LYS A 2 67.47 31.21 4.01
C LYS A 2 66.44 30.72 2.99
N LYS A 3 66.84 30.23 1.80
CA LYS A 3 65.92 29.72 0.76
C LYS A 3 65.49 28.26 0.96
N ILE A 4 66.28 27.48 1.67
CA ILE A 4 65.99 26.05 1.95
C ILE A 4 64.97 25.92 3.08
N ILE A 5 64.97 26.84 4.04
CA ILE A 5 64.02 26.85 5.17
C ILE A 5 62.59 27.23 4.74
N GLN A 6 62.44 28.09 3.68
CA GLN A 6 61.10 28.44 3.16
C GLN A 6 60.43 27.31 2.39
N VAL A 7 61.18 26.44 1.71
CA VAL A 7 60.65 25.31 0.97
C VAL A 7 60.21 24.19 1.90
N CYS A 8 60.89 23.93 2.99
CA CYS A 8 60.49 22.96 3.99
C CYS A 8 59.24 23.37 4.81
N THR A 9 59.03 24.68 5.04
CA THR A 9 57.84 25.19 5.77
C THR A 9 56.58 25.12 4.96
N ILE A 10 56.63 25.26 3.63
CA ILE A 10 55.50 25.13 2.71
C ILE A 10 55.09 23.65 2.55
N PHE A 11 56.06 22.71 2.61
CA PHE A 11 55.76 21.28 2.48
C PHE A 11 55.16 20.68 3.76
N ILE A 12 55.45 21.25 4.95
CA ILE A 12 54.85 20.81 6.24
C ILE A 12 53.41 21.33 6.38
N ILE A 13 53.04 22.48 5.81
CA ILE A 13 51.68 23.02 5.83
C ILE A 13 50.75 22.25 4.88
N LEU A 14 51.28 21.66 3.80
CA LEU A 14 50.49 20.78 2.89
C LEU A 14 50.24 19.37 3.45
N LEU A 15 51.01 18.91 4.44
CA LEU A 15 50.80 17.59 5.10
C LEU A 15 49.82 17.63 6.28
N LEU A 16 49.43 18.81 6.76
CA LEU A 16 48.44 18.99 7.88
C LEU A 16 46.97 19.14 7.40
N LEU A 17 46.73 19.19 6.09
CA LEU A 17 45.38 19.22 5.50
C LEU A 17 44.84 17.84 5.07
N ALA A 18 45.60 16.77 5.27
CA ALA A 18 45.21 15.39 4.89
C ALA A 18 44.77 14.52 6.11
N ALA A 19 44.57 15.08 7.31
CA ALA A 19 44.30 14.32 8.52
C ALA A 19 42.97 14.67 9.18
N CYS A 20 41.96 15.12 8.39
CA CYS A 20 40.56 15.20 8.83
C CYS A 20 39.67 14.58 7.77
N GLN A 21 39.90 13.31 7.48
CA GLN A 21 38.90 12.46 6.87
C GLN A 21 38.28 11.68 8.02
N ASN A 22 37.35 12.34 8.72
CA ASN A 22 36.41 11.63 9.57
C ASN A 22 35.62 10.67 8.68
N ASP A 23 35.61 9.42 9.04
CA ASP A 23 34.66 8.41 8.61
C ASP A 23 33.24 8.82 9.05
N ASP A 24 32.70 9.86 8.47
CA ASP A 24 31.27 10.07 8.41
C ASP A 24 30.76 9.17 7.29
N ASN A 25 30.28 8.01 7.69
CA ASN A 25 29.43 7.13 6.89
C ASN A 25 28.07 7.80 6.67
N SER A 26 28.08 9.08 6.24
CA SER A 26 26.91 9.81 5.80
C SER A 26 26.66 9.43 4.35
N SER A 27 25.52 8.79 4.12
CA SER A 27 24.94 8.51 2.82
C SER A 27 25.19 9.67 1.86
N ASN A 28 26.13 9.50 0.92
CA ASN A 28 26.32 10.43 -0.19
C ASN A 28 25.08 10.33 -1.09
N HIS A 29 24.05 11.09 -0.76
CA HIS A 29 23.05 11.50 -1.73
C HIS A 29 23.74 12.48 -2.68
N ASP A 30 23.49 12.41 -3.97
CA ASP A 30 23.95 13.39 -4.96
C ASP A 30 23.34 14.81 -4.70
N GLY A 31 22.92 15.10 -3.49
CA GLY A 31 22.39 16.36 -3.00
C GLY A 31 21.06 16.80 -3.66
N LYS A 32 20.58 16.06 -4.66
CA LYS A 32 19.37 16.42 -5.41
C LYS A 32 18.12 15.99 -4.65
N THR A 33 17.25 16.96 -4.38
CA THR A 33 15.93 16.72 -3.79
C THR A 33 14.81 17.12 -4.75
N ILE A 34 13.62 16.63 -4.51
CA ILE A 34 12.38 17.10 -5.13
C ILE A 34 11.36 17.42 -4.04
N THR A 35 10.58 18.46 -4.25
CA THR A 35 9.45 18.80 -3.38
C THR A 35 8.22 18.00 -3.79
N VAL A 36 7.65 17.28 -2.84
CA VAL A 36 6.48 16.42 -3.02
C VAL A 36 5.31 16.96 -2.19
N LYS A 37 4.13 17.02 -2.79
CA LYS A 37 2.88 17.25 -2.06
C LYS A 37 2.44 15.93 -1.43
N ASN A 38 2.52 15.85 -0.10
CA ASN A 38 2.14 14.69 0.71
C ASN A 38 0.75 14.94 1.31
N THR A 39 -0.26 14.24 0.82
CA THR A 39 -1.66 14.41 1.26
C THR A 39 -2.15 13.10 1.84
N TYR A 40 -2.74 13.14 3.04
CA TYR A 40 -3.24 11.96 3.75
C TYR A 40 -4.35 12.32 4.73
N GLU A 41 -5.23 11.36 5.01
CA GLU A 41 -6.24 11.47 6.06
C GLU A 41 -5.58 11.17 7.41
N PHE A 42 -5.49 12.19 8.26
CA PHE A 42 -4.90 12.09 9.59
C PHE A 42 -6.00 11.87 10.64
N LYS A 43 -5.77 10.92 11.54
CA LYS A 43 -6.68 10.66 12.66
C LYS A 43 -6.02 11.04 13.97
N ASP A 44 -6.68 11.90 14.73
CA ASP A 44 -6.20 12.27 16.06
C ASP A 44 -6.37 11.13 17.06
N LYS A 45 -5.66 11.24 18.18
CA LYS A 45 -5.50 10.24 19.24
C LYS A 45 -6.83 9.70 19.80
N ASN A 46 -7.88 10.51 19.78
CA ASN A 46 -9.18 10.22 20.38
C ASN A 46 -10.25 9.79 19.37
N ASN A 47 -9.93 9.76 18.07
CA ASN A 47 -10.92 9.52 17.02
C ASN A 47 -10.49 8.31 16.16
N THR A 48 -10.91 7.11 16.57
CA THR A 48 -10.55 5.85 15.90
C THR A 48 -11.52 5.40 14.83
N HIS A 49 -12.72 6.00 14.75
CA HIS A 49 -13.80 5.53 13.89
C HIS A 49 -14.40 6.59 12.96
N ASP A 50 -14.21 7.86 13.25
CA ASP A 50 -14.74 8.94 12.42
C ASP A 50 -13.79 9.31 11.28
N LYS A 51 -14.32 10.04 10.30
CA LYS A 51 -13.55 10.60 9.19
C LYS A 51 -12.44 11.48 9.75
N GLY A 52 -11.20 11.21 9.37
CA GLY A 52 -10.05 11.99 9.80
C GLY A 52 -9.99 13.35 9.11
N GLU A 53 -9.03 14.17 9.51
CA GLU A 53 -8.73 15.45 8.88
C GLU A 53 -7.78 15.24 7.70
N MET A 54 -8.09 15.80 6.53
CA MET A 54 -7.18 15.78 5.39
C MET A 54 -6.04 16.76 5.62
N LYS A 55 -4.81 16.23 5.72
CA LYS A 55 -3.58 17.01 5.84
C LYS A 55 -2.83 17.03 4.52
N THR A 56 -2.25 18.18 4.22
CA THR A 56 -1.39 18.36 3.07
C THR A 56 -0.15 19.13 3.49
N GLU A 57 1.01 18.58 3.22
CA GLU A 57 2.31 19.19 3.50
C GLU A 57 3.25 19.07 2.30
N LYS A 58 4.21 19.97 2.20
CA LYS A 58 5.30 19.89 1.22
C LYS A 58 6.47 19.19 1.90
N VAL A 59 6.93 18.10 1.32
CA VAL A 59 8.04 17.31 1.82
C VAL A 59 9.17 17.31 0.80
N GLU A 60 10.35 17.72 1.18
CA GLU A 60 11.55 17.55 0.36
C GLU A 60 12.10 16.15 0.53
N VAL A 61 12.15 15.40 -0.55
CA VAL A 61 12.64 14.02 -0.58
C VAL A 61 13.87 13.89 -1.45
N PRO A 62 14.84 13.05 -1.06
CA PRO A 62 16.01 12.80 -1.89
C PRO A 62 15.63 12.07 -3.17
N VAL A 63 16.29 12.39 -4.27
CA VAL A 63 16.23 11.62 -5.52
C VAL A 63 17.17 10.43 -5.41
N ASN A 64 16.74 9.26 -5.87
CA ASN A 64 17.46 7.99 -5.76
C ASN A 64 17.88 7.64 -4.32
N PRO A 65 16.93 7.64 -3.35
CA PRO A 65 17.25 7.26 -1.98
C PRO A 65 17.87 5.87 -1.94
N LYS A 66 18.84 5.68 -1.05
CA LYS A 66 19.57 4.41 -0.93
C LYS A 66 18.92 3.44 0.06
N ARG A 67 18.16 3.97 1.02
CA ARG A 67 17.59 3.22 2.12
C ARG A 67 16.11 3.54 2.28
N VAL A 68 15.28 2.60 1.90
CA VAL A 68 13.82 2.78 1.90
C VAL A 68 13.18 1.80 2.88
N ALA A 69 12.36 2.29 3.79
CA ALA A 69 11.46 1.47 4.59
C ALA A 69 10.05 1.50 3.98
N VAL A 70 9.39 0.35 3.91
CA VAL A 70 8.08 0.22 3.25
C VAL A 70 7.06 -0.37 4.22
N LEU A 71 6.03 0.40 4.53
CA LEU A 71 4.90 0.02 5.37
C LEU A 71 3.60 -0.14 4.56
N ASP A 72 3.66 0.20 3.26
CA ASP A 72 2.55 0.12 2.31
C ASP A 72 2.88 -0.86 1.18
N TYR A 73 2.03 -1.87 0.97
CA TYR A 73 2.32 -2.90 -0.03
C TYR A 73 2.02 -2.46 -1.47
N GLY A 74 1.20 -1.43 -1.64
CA GLY A 74 1.05 -0.77 -2.93
C GLY A 74 2.36 -0.11 -3.36
N ALA A 75 3.03 0.57 -2.43
CA ALA A 75 4.37 1.11 -2.67
C ALA A 75 5.41 0.00 -2.94
N LEU A 76 5.34 -1.10 -2.19
CA LEU A 76 6.23 -2.25 -2.38
C LEU A 76 6.11 -2.84 -3.79
N ASP A 77 4.87 -3.02 -4.26
CA ASP A 77 4.58 -3.47 -5.63
C ASP A 77 5.13 -2.49 -6.68
N ILE A 78 4.88 -1.20 -6.52
CA ILE A 78 5.38 -0.19 -7.47
C ILE A 78 6.91 -0.20 -7.51
N MET A 79 7.60 -0.30 -6.37
CA MET A 79 9.07 -0.38 -6.31
C MET A 79 9.60 -1.64 -7.02
N GLN A 80 8.92 -2.78 -6.86
CA GLN A 80 9.25 -4.02 -7.58
C GLN A 80 9.11 -3.81 -9.09
N GLN A 81 7.99 -3.24 -9.55
CA GLN A 81 7.72 -3.02 -10.98
C GLN A 81 8.67 -1.97 -11.61
N LEU A 82 9.19 -1.04 -10.83
CA LEU A 82 10.20 -0.08 -11.26
C LEU A 82 11.64 -0.64 -11.22
N ASN A 83 11.84 -1.89 -10.75
CA ASN A 83 13.13 -2.54 -10.55
C ASN A 83 14.07 -1.74 -9.60
N VAL A 84 13.51 -1.25 -8.49
CA VAL A 84 14.25 -0.51 -7.45
C VAL A 84 14.17 -1.16 -6.07
N GLN A 85 13.79 -2.43 -6.00
CA GLN A 85 13.68 -3.21 -4.76
C GLN A 85 15.01 -3.38 -4.02
N ASN A 86 16.15 -3.19 -4.69
CA ASN A 86 17.47 -3.17 -4.07
C ASN A 86 17.69 -1.96 -3.14
N ARG A 87 16.83 -0.97 -3.17
CA ARG A 87 16.82 0.19 -2.26
C ARG A 87 16.07 -0.09 -0.96
N ILE A 88 15.28 -1.16 -0.90
CA ILE A 88 14.48 -1.51 0.26
C ILE A 88 15.37 -2.16 1.32
N VAL A 89 15.35 -1.59 2.54
CA VAL A 89 16.09 -2.10 3.69
C VAL A 89 15.18 -2.74 4.73
N ALA A 90 13.91 -2.32 4.80
CA ALA A 90 12.97 -2.80 5.81
C ALA A 90 11.52 -2.79 5.28
N ILE A 91 10.74 -3.78 5.69
CA ILE A 91 9.34 -3.97 5.27
C ILE A 91 8.53 -4.45 6.47
N ALA A 92 7.29 -3.98 6.61
CA ALA A 92 6.34 -4.49 7.58
C ALA A 92 5.69 -5.79 7.08
N LYS A 93 6.38 -6.94 7.21
CA LYS A 93 5.96 -8.22 6.63
C LYS A 93 4.89 -8.98 7.45
N GLY A 94 4.67 -8.58 8.69
CA GLY A 94 3.84 -9.31 9.65
C GLY A 94 4.63 -10.34 10.46
N GLN A 95 3.93 -11.12 11.25
CA GLN A 95 4.54 -12.24 11.97
C GLN A 95 4.73 -13.40 10.99
N GLY A 96 5.98 -13.87 10.83
CA GLY A 96 6.30 -14.95 9.91
C GLY A 96 5.91 -14.67 8.45
N ASP A 97 5.99 -13.40 8.01
CA ASP A 97 5.65 -12.94 6.66
C ASP A 97 4.17 -13.16 6.23
N ALA A 98 3.29 -13.36 7.21
CA ALA A 98 1.91 -13.78 7.01
C ALA A 98 1.04 -12.79 6.20
N PHE A 99 1.47 -11.53 6.06
CA PHE A 99 0.65 -10.48 5.44
C PHE A 99 1.06 -10.14 4.00
N LEU A 100 2.20 -10.67 3.52
CA LEU A 100 2.62 -10.41 2.15
C LEU A 100 1.69 -11.13 1.15
N PRO A 101 1.20 -10.44 0.12
CA PRO A 101 0.55 -11.05 -1.04
C PRO A 101 1.45 -12.06 -1.74
N SER A 102 0.88 -13.06 -2.37
CA SER A 102 1.65 -14.10 -3.09
C SER A 102 2.57 -13.54 -4.18
N SER A 103 2.13 -12.49 -4.87
CA SER A 103 2.91 -11.79 -5.90
C SER A 103 4.11 -11.00 -5.35
N LEU A 104 4.15 -10.76 -4.03
CA LEU A 104 5.24 -10.08 -3.32
C LEU A 104 6.09 -11.06 -2.48
N SER A 105 6.04 -12.36 -2.78
CA SER A 105 6.73 -13.41 -2.03
C SER A 105 8.26 -13.28 -2.01
N GLU A 106 8.89 -12.61 -2.99
CA GLU A 106 10.33 -12.32 -2.97
C GLU A 106 10.76 -11.52 -1.74
N PHE A 107 9.86 -10.70 -1.20
CA PHE A 107 10.11 -9.85 -0.03
C PHE A 107 10.05 -10.61 1.32
N LYS A 108 9.74 -11.91 1.30
CA LYS A 108 9.90 -12.79 2.47
C LYS A 108 11.36 -13.00 2.85
N ASN A 109 12.28 -12.77 1.91
CA ASN A 109 13.71 -12.93 2.12
C ASN A 109 14.21 -12.10 3.31
N ASP A 110 15.10 -12.69 4.13
CA ASP A 110 15.63 -12.10 5.37
C ASP A 110 16.57 -10.91 5.13
N LYS A 111 17.04 -10.70 3.90
CA LYS A 111 17.78 -9.47 3.54
C LYS A 111 16.95 -8.18 3.79
N TYR A 112 15.63 -8.27 3.78
CA TYR A 112 14.73 -7.20 4.12
C TYR A 112 14.35 -7.29 5.59
N MET A 113 14.80 -6.35 6.41
CA MET A 113 14.47 -6.31 7.84
C MET A 113 12.95 -6.28 8.05
N ASN A 114 12.44 -7.16 8.92
CA ASN A 114 11.01 -7.21 9.21
C ASN A 114 10.62 -6.16 10.26
N LEU A 115 9.78 -5.22 9.87
CA LEU A 115 9.20 -4.20 10.76
C LEU A 115 7.93 -4.69 11.48
N GLY A 116 7.59 -5.98 11.41
CA GLY A 116 6.43 -6.55 12.07
C GLY A 116 5.10 -6.18 11.40
N ASN A 117 4.07 -5.92 12.19
CA ASN A 117 2.71 -5.69 11.69
C ASN A 117 2.60 -4.33 10.96
N PRO A 118 2.01 -4.28 9.74
CA PRO A 118 1.81 -3.03 9.02
C PRO A 118 1.03 -1.96 9.80
N GLY A 119 0.09 -2.35 10.66
CA GLY A 119 -0.67 -1.41 11.49
C GLY A 119 0.07 -0.97 12.77
N ARG A 120 1.09 -1.73 13.18
CA ARG A 120 1.90 -1.47 14.39
C ARG A 120 3.34 -1.86 14.13
N PRO A 121 4.11 -1.03 13.40
CA PRO A 121 5.49 -1.36 13.06
C PRO A 121 6.37 -1.40 14.30
N ASN A 122 7.42 -2.20 14.24
CA ASN A 122 8.46 -2.25 15.26
C ASN A 122 9.41 -1.05 15.07
N PHE A 123 9.31 -0.08 15.96
CA PHE A 123 10.07 1.17 15.88
C PHE A 123 11.57 0.98 16.18
N ASP A 124 11.96 0.00 17.00
CA ASP A 124 13.36 -0.33 17.24
C ASP A 124 14.03 -0.87 15.97
N GLN A 125 13.31 -1.72 15.23
CA GLN A 125 13.80 -2.20 13.94
C GLN A 125 13.84 -1.06 12.91
N LEU A 126 12.84 -0.16 12.91
CA LEU A 126 12.84 1.02 12.04
C LEU A 126 14.07 1.92 12.33
N ALA A 127 14.40 2.15 13.60
CA ALA A 127 15.58 2.91 14.01
C ALA A 127 16.88 2.26 13.52
N LYS A 128 16.99 0.93 13.63
CA LYS A 128 18.16 0.17 13.11
C LYS A 128 18.25 0.21 11.59
N ALA A 129 17.11 0.26 10.89
CA ALA A 129 17.05 0.33 9.44
C ALA A 129 17.60 1.65 8.89
N LYS A 130 17.60 2.75 9.66
CA LYS A 130 18.09 4.08 9.26
C LYS A 130 17.65 4.48 7.85
N PRO A 131 16.35 4.54 7.55
CA PRO A 131 15.87 4.83 6.20
C PRO A 131 16.05 6.32 5.84
N ASP A 132 16.20 6.59 4.54
CA ASP A 132 16.14 7.95 3.97
C ASP A 132 14.68 8.38 3.73
N ILE A 133 13.86 7.41 3.31
CA ILE A 133 12.42 7.57 3.06
C ILE A 133 11.64 6.41 3.68
N ILE A 134 10.46 6.72 4.20
CA ILE A 134 9.46 5.76 4.66
C ILE A 134 8.21 5.92 3.79
N PHE A 135 7.85 4.90 3.04
CA PHE A 135 6.53 4.83 2.40
C PHE A 135 5.53 4.25 3.39
N ALA A 136 4.64 5.10 3.86
CA ALA A 136 3.63 4.80 4.88
C ALA A 136 2.24 4.65 4.27
N SER A 137 1.38 3.89 4.93
CA SER A 137 -0.03 3.74 4.59
C SER A 137 -0.93 4.58 5.52
N PHE A 138 -2.22 4.66 5.20
CA PHE A 138 -3.22 5.26 6.09
C PHE A 138 -3.19 4.66 7.51
N ARG A 139 -2.66 3.42 7.67
CA ARG A 139 -2.54 2.75 8.98
C ARG A 139 -1.58 3.45 9.93
N GLN A 140 -0.63 4.22 9.41
CA GLN A 140 0.33 5.00 10.20
C GLN A 140 -0.10 6.47 10.39
N ALA A 141 -1.17 6.93 9.73
CA ALA A 141 -1.63 8.31 9.78
C ALA A 141 -2.38 8.65 11.09
N HIS A 142 -1.82 8.25 12.23
CA HIS A 142 -2.32 8.49 13.57
C HIS A 142 -1.26 9.18 14.42
N THR A 143 -1.68 10.08 15.31
CA THR A 143 -0.78 10.87 16.17
C THR A 143 0.33 10.03 16.77
N LYS A 144 -0.03 9.01 17.57
CA LYS A 144 0.96 8.17 18.28
C LYS A 144 1.94 7.48 17.34
N THR A 145 1.43 6.87 16.27
CA THR A 145 2.28 6.09 15.34
C THR A 145 3.21 7.01 14.57
N LEU A 146 2.73 8.17 14.12
CA LEU A 146 3.54 9.14 13.38
C LEU A 146 4.65 9.74 14.27
N ASP A 147 4.34 10.04 15.53
CA ASP A 147 5.33 10.54 16.50
C ASP A 147 6.42 9.51 16.78
N GLU A 148 6.05 8.23 16.97
CA GLU A 148 7.03 7.17 17.19
C GLU A 148 7.90 6.91 15.94
N MET A 149 7.31 6.99 14.74
CA MET A 149 8.07 6.90 13.47
C MET A 149 9.11 8.04 13.36
N LYS A 150 8.71 9.28 13.66
CA LYS A 150 9.61 10.45 13.66
C LYS A 150 10.73 10.33 14.69
N LYS A 151 10.44 9.78 15.87
CA LYS A 151 11.46 9.52 16.89
C LYS A 151 12.42 8.42 16.46
N ALA A 152 11.92 7.32 15.90
CA ALA A 152 12.72 6.18 15.48
C ALA A 152 13.61 6.50 14.26
N ALA A 153 13.15 7.35 13.34
CA ALA A 153 13.88 7.71 12.13
C ALA A 153 13.79 9.23 11.86
N PRO A 154 14.46 10.06 12.67
CA PRO A 154 14.28 11.52 12.65
C PRO A 154 14.73 12.17 11.33
N ASN A 155 15.64 11.54 10.61
CA ASN A 155 16.14 12.04 9.31
C ASN A 155 15.33 11.54 8.11
N ALA A 156 14.47 10.54 8.32
CA ALA A 156 13.68 9.95 7.23
C ALA A 156 12.54 10.89 6.81
N LYS A 157 12.29 10.95 5.50
CA LYS A 157 11.10 11.61 4.94
C LYS A 157 9.95 10.61 4.89
N ILE A 158 8.80 10.96 5.47
CA ILE A 158 7.62 10.10 5.51
C ILE A 158 6.67 10.53 4.41
N LEU A 159 6.35 9.62 3.50
CA LEU A 159 5.36 9.82 2.44
C LEU A 159 4.22 8.82 2.60
N PHE A 160 2.99 9.33 2.68
CA PHE A 160 1.79 8.53 2.67
C PHE A 160 1.38 8.24 1.22
N VAL A 161 1.22 6.95 0.89
CA VAL A 161 1.01 6.49 -0.49
C VAL A 161 -0.17 5.52 -0.61
N SER A 162 -1.04 5.49 0.39
CA SER A 162 -2.30 4.76 0.26
C SER A 162 -3.20 5.42 -0.78
N PRO A 163 -3.94 4.62 -1.56
CA PRO A 163 -4.84 5.17 -2.56
C PRO A 163 -5.98 5.96 -1.92
N ASP A 164 -6.43 7.00 -2.61
CA ASP A 164 -7.70 7.63 -2.33
C ASP A 164 -8.82 6.68 -2.79
N ASN A 165 -9.73 6.33 -1.89
CA ASN A 165 -10.79 5.40 -2.20
C ASN A 165 -11.86 5.98 -3.15
N ASP A 166 -11.99 7.29 -3.26
CA ASP A 166 -12.94 7.95 -4.15
C ASP A 166 -12.35 8.20 -5.55
N ASP A 167 -11.00 8.26 -5.66
CA ASP A 167 -10.23 8.41 -6.91
C ASP A 167 -9.15 7.29 -7.01
N TYR A 168 -9.55 6.01 -6.83
CA TYR A 168 -8.63 4.90 -6.59
C TYR A 168 -7.59 4.70 -7.70
N ILE A 169 -8.02 4.53 -8.94
CA ILE A 169 -7.12 4.33 -10.10
C ILE A 169 -6.26 5.57 -10.37
N LYS A 170 -6.82 6.76 -10.22
CA LYS A 170 -6.10 8.02 -10.39
C LYS A 170 -4.99 8.18 -9.36
N SER A 171 -5.25 7.83 -8.09
CA SER A 171 -4.26 7.91 -7.02
C SER A 171 -3.12 6.90 -7.21
N ILE A 172 -3.40 5.66 -7.65
CA ILE A 172 -2.35 4.68 -7.99
C ILE A 172 -1.43 5.22 -9.10
N LYS A 173 -2.01 5.80 -10.15
CA LYS A 173 -1.22 6.39 -11.24
C LYS A 173 -0.37 7.56 -10.75
N ALA A 174 -0.90 8.38 -9.86
CA ALA A 174 -0.16 9.49 -9.25
C ALA A 174 1.01 8.98 -8.39
N HIS A 175 0.81 7.96 -7.55
CA HIS A 175 1.86 7.36 -6.74
C HIS A 175 2.93 6.65 -7.61
N THR A 176 2.51 5.94 -8.66
CA THR A 176 3.44 5.33 -9.62
C THR A 176 4.31 6.40 -10.30
N THR A 177 3.70 7.52 -10.72
CA THR A 177 4.42 8.67 -11.32
C THR A 177 5.36 9.32 -10.32
N LEU A 178 4.92 9.50 -9.07
CA LEU A 178 5.73 10.06 -7.99
C LEU A 178 6.97 9.20 -7.73
N MET A 179 6.81 7.89 -7.57
CA MET A 179 7.93 6.97 -7.37
C MET A 179 8.85 6.93 -8.60
N GLY A 180 8.29 7.03 -9.81
CA GLY A 180 9.07 7.19 -11.03
C GLY A 180 9.95 8.45 -11.04
N LYS A 181 9.51 9.55 -10.40
CA LYS A 181 10.32 10.75 -10.21
C LYS A 181 11.38 10.57 -9.12
N ILE A 182 11.00 9.99 -7.97
CA ILE A 182 11.90 9.75 -6.84
C ILE A 182 13.07 8.85 -7.25
N PHE A 183 12.82 7.78 -8.00
CA PHE A 183 13.82 6.78 -8.39
C PHE A 183 14.40 6.97 -9.79
N ASP A 184 14.12 8.12 -10.44
CA ASP A 184 14.55 8.41 -11.82
C ASP A 184 14.13 7.31 -12.83
N LYS A 185 12.90 6.81 -12.68
CA LYS A 185 12.26 5.78 -13.51
C LYS A 185 11.00 6.28 -14.23
N LYS A 186 10.99 7.54 -14.67
CA LYS A 186 9.81 8.20 -15.26
C LYS A 186 9.19 7.44 -16.43
N LYS A 187 10.01 6.96 -17.38
CA LYS A 187 9.52 6.19 -18.54
C LYS A 187 8.91 4.84 -18.13
N ALA A 188 9.51 4.16 -17.15
CA ALA A 188 8.96 2.91 -16.62
C ALA A 188 7.62 3.14 -15.91
N ALA A 189 7.52 4.19 -15.09
CA ALA A 189 6.27 4.57 -14.41
C ALA A 189 5.16 4.92 -15.41
N GLU A 190 5.46 5.63 -16.49
CA GLU A 190 4.51 5.92 -17.56
C GLU A 190 4.00 4.64 -18.24
N LYS A 191 4.89 3.70 -18.56
CA LYS A 191 4.52 2.39 -19.14
C LYS A 191 3.60 1.61 -18.21
N LEU A 192 3.87 1.59 -16.90
CA LEU A 192 3.02 0.95 -15.89
C LEU A 192 1.64 1.60 -15.85
N ASN A 193 1.57 2.93 -15.84
CA ASN A 193 0.32 3.67 -15.82
C ASN A 193 -0.52 3.45 -17.09
N ASN A 194 0.12 3.36 -18.26
CA ASN A 194 -0.57 3.06 -19.51
C ASN A 194 -1.15 1.64 -19.50
N LYS A 195 -0.38 0.65 -19.01
CA LYS A 195 -0.86 -0.72 -18.85
C LYS A 195 -2.05 -0.80 -17.90
N LEU A 196 -1.98 -0.11 -16.75
CA LEU A 196 -3.10 -0.05 -15.81
C LEU A 196 -4.35 0.56 -16.48
N SER A 197 -4.20 1.67 -17.21
CA SER A 197 -5.30 2.34 -17.90
C SER A 197 -5.98 1.41 -18.94
N THR A 198 -5.18 0.65 -19.69
CA THR A 198 -5.68 -0.35 -20.64
C THR A 198 -6.50 -1.44 -19.93
N GLN A 199 -5.98 -2.00 -18.83
CA GLN A 199 -6.67 -3.05 -18.09
C GLN A 199 -7.97 -2.55 -17.42
N VAL A 200 -7.99 -1.31 -16.93
CA VAL A 200 -9.23 -0.66 -16.45
C VAL A 200 -10.27 -0.59 -17.57
N ALA A 201 -9.88 -0.08 -18.74
CA ALA A 201 -10.80 0.06 -19.89
C ALA A 201 -11.35 -1.29 -20.37
N GLU A 202 -10.51 -2.32 -20.45
CA GLU A 202 -10.93 -3.68 -20.81
C GLU A 202 -11.87 -4.29 -19.76
N THR A 203 -11.61 -4.06 -18.49
CA THR A 203 -12.46 -4.58 -17.41
C THR A 203 -13.82 -3.90 -17.42
N LYS A 204 -13.86 -2.57 -17.59
CA LYS A 204 -15.13 -1.83 -17.75
C LYS A 204 -16.00 -2.38 -18.89
N LYS A 205 -15.40 -2.73 -20.02
CA LYS A 205 -16.13 -3.33 -21.17
C LYS A 205 -16.68 -4.72 -20.86
N ALA A 206 -16.05 -5.47 -19.96
CA ALA A 206 -16.48 -6.81 -19.56
C ALA A 206 -17.59 -6.79 -18.49
N VAL A 207 -17.67 -5.72 -17.70
CA VAL A 207 -18.69 -5.57 -16.63
C VAL A 207 -20.08 -5.61 -17.24
N LYS A 208 -20.94 -6.45 -16.67
CA LYS A 208 -22.34 -6.62 -17.06
C LYS A 208 -23.26 -5.92 -16.05
N ASP A 209 -24.52 -5.82 -16.41
CA ASP A 209 -25.57 -5.22 -15.57
C ASP A 209 -26.01 -6.17 -14.44
N GLU A 210 -25.07 -6.50 -13.56
CA GLU A 210 -25.26 -7.39 -12.42
C GLU A 210 -24.92 -6.66 -11.12
N ARG A 211 -25.70 -6.92 -10.08
CA ARG A 211 -25.51 -6.29 -8.76
C ARG A 211 -24.53 -7.11 -7.93
N VAL A 212 -23.45 -6.49 -7.51
CA VAL A 212 -22.35 -7.12 -6.78
C VAL A 212 -22.28 -6.59 -5.36
N ILE A 213 -21.93 -7.47 -4.41
CA ILE A 213 -21.50 -7.11 -3.05
C ILE A 213 -20.09 -7.58 -2.82
N PHE A 214 -19.26 -6.73 -2.20
CA PHE A 214 -17.94 -7.13 -1.72
C PHE A 214 -18.00 -7.45 -0.23
N LEU A 215 -17.49 -8.62 0.14
CA LEU A 215 -17.48 -9.13 1.50
C LEU A 215 -16.06 -9.39 2.00
N ALA A 216 -15.81 -9.06 3.27
CA ALA A 216 -14.67 -9.58 4.01
C ALA A 216 -15.19 -10.39 5.19
N VAL A 217 -14.80 -11.65 5.29
CA VAL A 217 -15.17 -12.51 6.40
C VAL A 217 -13.98 -12.68 7.32
N ASP A 218 -14.15 -12.38 8.60
CA ASP A 218 -13.13 -12.59 9.64
C ASP A 218 -13.75 -13.28 10.87
N ASP A 219 -12.97 -13.54 11.91
CA ASP A 219 -13.44 -14.21 13.13
C ASP A 219 -14.56 -13.43 13.87
N LYS A 220 -14.88 -12.20 13.46
CA LYS A 220 -15.97 -11.38 14.00
C LYS A 220 -17.24 -11.48 13.17
N GLY A 221 -17.17 -12.14 12.01
CA GLY A 221 -18.29 -12.34 11.11
C GLY A 221 -18.10 -11.72 9.72
N MET A 222 -19.20 -11.64 9.01
CA MET A 222 -19.25 -11.16 7.62
C MET A 222 -19.44 -9.64 7.57
N LYS A 223 -18.55 -8.97 6.84
CA LYS A 223 -18.57 -7.52 6.65
C LYS A 223 -18.78 -7.18 5.18
N ALA A 224 -19.73 -6.28 4.93
CA ALA A 224 -20.00 -5.73 3.59
C ALA A 224 -19.51 -4.29 3.47
N PHE A 225 -19.10 -3.90 2.26
CA PHE A 225 -18.61 -2.57 1.95
C PHE A 225 -19.57 -1.85 1.03
N ALA A 226 -19.73 -0.53 1.23
CA ALA A 226 -20.66 0.32 0.48
C ALA A 226 -20.18 0.57 -0.96
N SER A 227 -21.01 1.23 -1.77
CA SER A 227 -20.72 1.60 -3.15
C SER A 227 -19.65 2.70 -3.32
N SER A 228 -19.22 3.33 -2.24
CA SER A 228 -18.12 4.29 -2.17
C SER A 228 -17.20 3.98 -0.99
N GLY A 229 -16.06 4.67 -0.89
CA GLY A 229 -15.03 4.36 0.10
C GLY A 229 -14.27 3.08 -0.25
N ARG A 230 -13.76 2.38 0.77
CA ARG A 230 -12.93 1.18 0.61
C ARG A 230 -13.62 0.13 -0.25
N TYR A 231 -12.94 -0.41 -1.25
CA TYR A 231 -13.42 -1.30 -2.31
C TYR A 231 -14.51 -0.71 -3.21
N GLY A 232 -15.47 0.06 -2.64
CA GLY A 232 -16.57 0.65 -3.40
C GLY A 232 -16.10 1.67 -4.43
N GLY A 233 -15.19 2.57 -4.06
CA GLY A 233 -14.60 3.52 -5.03
C GLY A 233 -13.99 2.81 -6.23
N PHE A 234 -13.21 1.75 -5.99
CA PHE A 234 -12.62 0.94 -7.07
C PHE A 234 -13.68 0.20 -7.89
N LEU A 235 -14.55 -0.59 -7.24
CA LEU A 235 -15.48 -1.47 -7.93
C LEU A 235 -16.64 -0.71 -8.58
N ASN A 236 -17.24 0.23 -7.86
CA ASN A 236 -18.46 0.89 -8.32
C ASN A 236 -18.16 2.19 -9.07
N HIS A 237 -17.29 3.05 -8.54
CA HIS A 237 -16.97 4.33 -9.19
C HIS A 237 -16.04 4.12 -10.39
N ASP A 238 -14.88 3.49 -10.19
CA ASP A 238 -13.89 3.36 -11.28
C ASP A 238 -14.29 2.32 -12.34
N LEU A 239 -14.92 1.20 -11.95
CA LEU A 239 -15.28 0.14 -12.89
C LEU A 239 -16.74 0.15 -13.34
N GLY A 240 -17.61 0.90 -12.67
CA GLY A 240 -19.03 0.99 -13.01
C GLY A 240 -19.86 -0.25 -12.62
N ILE A 241 -19.34 -1.10 -11.73
CA ILE A 241 -20.05 -2.28 -11.24
C ILE A 241 -21.24 -1.82 -10.37
N LYS A 242 -22.43 -2.35 -10.60
CA LYS A 242 -23.61 -2.01 -9.79
C LYS A 242 -23.51 -2.63 -8.40
N HIS A 243 -23.69 -1.81 -7.37
CA HIS A 243 -23.73 -2.30 -5.99
C HIS A 243 -25.08 -2.93 -5.64
N ALA A 244 -25.07 -4.03 -4.89
CA ALA A 244 -26.30 -4.75 -4.52
C ALA A 244 -27.20 -3.96 -3.55
N ASP A 245 -26.61 -3.11 -2.71
CA ASP A 245 -27.35 -2.21 -1.80
C ASP A 245 -26.81 -0.78 -1.88
N LYS A 246 -27.49 0.09 -2.63
CA LYS A 246 -27.11 1.50 -2.82
C LYS A 246 -27.30 2.36 -1.55
N GLN A 247 -28.00 1.87 -0.54
CA GLN A 247 -28.28 2.61 0.70
C GLN A 247 -27.28 2.30 1.82
N MET A 248 -26.39 1.32 1.61
CA MET A 248 -25.36 0.96 2.59
C MET A 248 -24.48 2.16 2.93
N LYS A 249 -24.33 2.46 4.21
CA LYS A 249 -23.46 3.55 4.69
C LYS A 249 -21.98 3.18 4.54
N VAL A 250 -21.17 4.18 4.21
CA VAL A 250 -19.73 4.01 4.13
C VAL A 250 -19.13 3.74 5.51
N ASN A 251 -18.39 2.66 5.61
CA ASN A 251 -17.58 2.31 6.78
C ASN A 251 -16.27 1.68 6.30
N SER A 252 -15.14 2.31 6.58
CA SER A 252 -13.82 1.85 6.14
C SER A 252 -13.42 0.47 6.70
N ALA A 253 -13.99 0.08 7.85
CA ALA A 253 -13.82 -1.23 8.47
C ALA A 253 -14.80 -2.29 7.93
N GLY A 254 -15.77 -1.89 7.10
CA GLY A 254 -16.90 -2.67 6.65
C GLY A 254 -18.07 -2.69 7.66
N ASN A 255 -19.27 -2.86 7.15
CA ASN A 255 -20.50 -3.00 7.96
C ASN A 255 -20.71 -4.47 8.29
N LEU A 256 -20.81 -4.82 9.56
CA LEU A 256 -21.16 -6.18 9.96
C LEU A 256 -22.59 -6.49 9.49
N ILE A 257 -22.76 -7.57 8.77
CA ILE A 257 -24.05 -8.01 8.23
C ILE A 257 -24.39 -9.43 8.67
N SER A 258 -25.68 -9.74 8.72
CA SER A 258 -26.19 -11.11 8.96
C SER A 258 -26.47 -11.86 7.65
N ASN A 259 -26.72 -13.14 7.75
CA ASN A 259 -27.14 -13.97 6.63
C ASN A 259 -28.52 -13.57 6.08
N GLU A 260 -29.42 -13.14 6.96
CA GLU A 260 -30.76 -12.63 6.57
C GLU A 260 -30.65 -11.33 5.77
N TYR A 261 -29.71 -10.45 6.17
CA TYR A 261 -29.44 -9.25 5.38
C TYR A 261 -28.92 -9.60 3.98
N LEU A 262 -27.98 -10.55 3.86
CA LEU A 262 -27.48 -11.00 2.55
C LEU A 262 -28.61 -11.60 1.71
N THR A 263 -29.50 -12.38 2.33
CA THR A 263 -30.69 -12.94 1.66
C THR A 263 -31.63 -11.84 1.18
N LYS A 264 -31.85 -10.80 1.98
CA LYS A 264 -32.72 -9.65 1.66
C LYS A 264 -32.20 -8.87 0.44
N ILE A 265 -30.90 -8.53 0.40
CA ILE A 265 -30.33 -7.75 -0.72
C ILE A 265 -30.16 -8.60 -1.98
N ASN A 266 -30.05 -9.92 -1.83
CA ASN A 266 -30.04 -10.94 -2.88
C ASN A 266 -29.15 -10.54 -4.09
N PRO A 267 -27.81 -10.45 -3.93
CA PRO A 267 -26.89 -10.03 -4.98
C PRO A 267 -26.82 -11.04 -6.11
N ASP A 268 -26.50 -10.55 -7.34
CA ASP A 268 -26.26 -11.39 -8.50
C ASP A 268 -24.87 -12.05 -8.43
N LYS A 269 -23.88 -11.36 -7.84
CA LYS A 269 -22.53 -11.86 -7.60
C LYS A 269 -22.03 -11.45 -6.22
N ILE A 270 -21.18 -12.29 -5.64
CA ILE A 270 -20.46 -12.02 -4.39
C ILE A 270 -18.96 -12.07 -4.69
N PHE A 271 -18.26 -10.99 -4.36
CA PHE A 271 -16.80 -10.94 -4.27
C PHE A 271 -16.43 -11.07 -2.81
N VAL A 272 -15.54 -11.99 -2.45
CA VAL A 272 -15.24 -12.27 -1.05
C VAL A 272 -13.75 -12.48 -0.81
N ILE A 273 -13.27 -11.97 0.33
CA ILE A 273 -11.97 -12.33 0.93
C ILE A 273 -12.21 -13.03 2.26
N ASN A 274 -11.49 -14.15 2.48
CA ASN A 274 -11.59 -14.94 3.71
C ASN A 274 -10.40 -14.62 4.63
N ARG A 275 -10.65 -13.93 5.73
CA ARG A 275 -9.67 -13.50 6.72
C ARG A 275 -9.81 -14.19 8.07
N THR A 276 -10.57 -15.28 8.15
CA THR A 276 -10.66 -16.09 9.36
C THR A 276 -9.33 -16.77 9.65
N LYS A 277 -9.04 -17.08 10.90
CA LYS A 277 -7.79 -17.76 11.30
C LYS A 277 -7.62 -19.14 10.64
N LYS A 278 -8.73 -19.84 10.37
CA LYS A 278 -8.77 -21.14 9.69
C LYS A 278 -9.00 -21.00 8.18
N GLY A 279 -9.27 -19.77 7.71
CA GLY A 279 -9.59 -19.50 6.31
C GLY A 279 -8.37 -19.62 5.41
N ASN A 280 -8.62 -20.01 4.19
CA ASN A 280 -7.64 -19.96 3.11
C ASN A 280 -8.33 -19.47 1.84
N ASP A 281 -7.54 -19.02 0.87
CA ASP A 281 -8.07 -18.45 -0.37
C ASP A 281 -8.65 -19.49 -1.34
N LYS A 282 -8.70 -20.77 -0.95
CA LYS A 282 -9.23 -21.87 -1.77
C LYS A 282 -10.60 -22.38 -1.30
N GLN A 283 -11.04 -21.94 -0.12
CA GLN A 283 -12.30 -22.41 0.48
C GLN A 283 -13.18 -21.22 0.84
N LEU A 284 -14.43 -21.25 0.36
CA LEU A 284 -15.43 -20.25 0.75
C LEU A 284 -15.61 -20.26 2.27
N PRO A 285 -15.82 -19.08 2.88
CA PRO A 285 -16.16 -18.96 4.29
C PRO A 285 -17.42 -19.77 4.63
N ASP A 286 -17.49 -20.33 5.84
CA ASP A 286 -18.64 -21.14 6.27
C ASP A 286 -19.92 -20.31 6.37
N GLU A 287 -19.79 -18.98 6.58
CA GLU A 287 -20.88 -18.01 6.53
C GLU A 287 -21.64 -18.03 5.20
N LEU A 288 -21.01 -18.44 4.12
CA LEU A 288 -21.62 -18.54 2.79
C LEU A 288 -22.08 -19.97 2.41
N LYS A 289 -22.01 -20.93 3.34
CA LYS A 289 -22.35 -22.35 3.08
C LYS A 289 -23.60 -22.84 3.83
N ASN A 290 -24.25 -21.99 4.61
CA ASN A 290 -25.38 -22.40 5.46
C ASN A 290 -26.73 -22.30 4.75
N ASP A 291 -27.76 -22.93 5.36
CA ASP A 291 -29.10 -23.01 4.77
C ASP A 291 -29.81 -21.66 4.60
N VAL A 292 -29.48 -20.66 5.41
CA VAL A 292 -30.13 -19.32 5.34
C VAL A 292 -29.80 -18.62 4.03
N VAL A 293 -28.57 -18.80 3.53
CA VAL A 293 -28.08 -18.12 2.32
C VAL A 293 -28.13 -18.96 1.06
N LYS A 294 -28.50 -20.25 1.13
CA LYS A 294 -28.49 -21.18 -0.02
C LYS A 294 -29.33 -20.70 -1.22
N ASN A 295 -30.37 -19.91 -0.98
CA ASN A 295 -31.27 -19.36 -2.01
C ASN A 295 -30.84 -17.97 -2.50
N VAL A 296 -29.78 -17.37 -1.95
CA VAL A 296 -29.19 -16.13 -2.49
C VAL A 296 -28.76 -16.38 -3.92
N LYS A 297 -29.19 -15.52 -4.86
CA LYS A 297 -28.97 -15.72 -6.30
C LYS A 297 -27.52 -16.01 -6.66
N ALA A 298 -26.59 -15.27 -6.07
CA ALA A 298 -25.16 -15.50 -6.29
C ALA A 298 -24.70 -16.87 -5.82
N ILE A 299 -25.17 -17.34 -4.68
CA ILE A 299 -24.79 -18.66 -4.10
C ILE A 299 -25.42 -19.78 -4.90
N LYS A 300 -26.73 -19.70 -5.14
CA LYS A 300 -27.48 -20.69 -5.91
C LYS A 300 -26.92 -20.92 -7.32
N ASN A 301 -26.42 -19.86 -7.95
CA ASN A 301 -25.89 -19.89 -9.32
C ASN A 301 -24.37 -20.06 -9.40
N GLY A 302 -23.67 -20.29 -8.25
CA GLY A 302 -22.22 -20.45 -8.22
C GLY A 302 -21.45 -19.15 -8.59
N GLN A 303 -22.08 -17.99 -8.37
CA GLN A 303 -21.52 -16.66 -8.70
C GLN A 303 -20.83 -16.03 -7.46
N VAL A 304 -20.08 -16.84 -6.73
CA VAL A 304 -19.28 -16.40 -5.59
C VAL A 304 -17.80 -16.51 -5.96
N TYR A 305 -17.11 -15.39 -5.97
CA TYR A 305 -15.72 -15.30 -6.38
C TYR A 305 -14.85 -14.95 -5.18
N GLN A 306 -14.03 -15.89 -4.76
CA GLN A 306 -13.08 -15.69 -3.67
C GLN A 306 -11.77 -15.16 -4.22
N PHE A 307 -11.26 -14.11 -3.58
CA PHE A 307 -10.01 -13.46 -3.94
C PHE A 307 -8.93 -13.71 -2.88
N GLU A 308 -7.66 -13.55 -3.27
CA GLU A 308 -6.52 -13.62 -2.35
C GLU A 308 -6.63 -12.53 -1.28
N SER A 309 -6.76 -12.96 -0.05
CA SER A 309 -7.05 -12.09 1.09
C SER A 309 -6.00 -11.00 1.30
N ASN A 310 -4.71 -11.37 1.26
CA ASN A 310 -3.63 -10.42 1.47
C ASN A 310 -3.50 -9.41 0.34
N ALA A 311 -3.70 -9.83 -0.92
CA ALA A 311 -3.63 -8.95 -2.08
C ALA A 311 -4.74 -7.88 -2.05
N TRP A 312 -5.92 -8.21 -1.55
CA TRP A 312 -7.04 -7.27 -1.47
C TRP A 312 -7.04 -6.44 -0.20
N TYR A 313 -6.60 -6.99 0.94
CA TYR A 313 -6.67 -6.28 2.21
C TYR A 313 -5.45 -5.41 2.51
N PHE A 314 -4.27 -5.83 2.10
CA PHE A 314 -3.02 -5.12 2.34
C PHE A 314 -2.38 -4.55 1.06
N GLY A 315 -2.69 -5.12 -0.11
CA GLY A 315 -2.12 -4.75 -1.40
C GLY A 315 -2.86 -3.63 -2.13
N GLU A 316 -3.70 -2.86 -1.45
CA GLU A 316 -4.37 -1.68 -2.02
C GLU A 316 -3.33 -0.67 -2.52
N GLY A 317 -3.55 -0.10 -3.69
CA GLY A 317 -2.70 0.98 -4.24
C GLY A 317 -1.52 0.53 -5.08
N GLY A 318 -1.25 -0.78 -5.20
CA GLY A 318 -0.22 -1.30 -6.10
C GLY A 318 -0.65 -1.26 -7.56
N ASN A 319 0.29 -0.98 -8.47
CA ASN A 319 0.00 -0.92 -9.90
C ASN A 319 -0.25 -2.32 -10.48
N LYS A 320 0.70 -3.24 -10.31
CA LYS A 320 0.57 -4.64 -10.75
C LYS A 320 -0.48 -5.40 -9.96
N LEU A 321 -0.53 -5.23 -8.63
CA LEU A 321 -1.57 -5.82 -7.78
C LEU A 321 -2.96 -5.45 -8.26
N THR A 322 -3.20 -4.18 -8.63
CA THR A 322 -4.49 -3.75 -9.18
C THR A 322 -4.75 -4.35 -10.55
N ILE A 323 -3.75 -4.49 -11.41
CA ILE A 323 -3.90 -5.19 -12.70
C ILE A 323 -4.32 -6.65 -12.49
N ASP A 324 -3.75 -7.33 -11.51
CA ASP A 324 -4.12 -8.72 -11.18
C ASP A 324 -5.54 -8.80 -10.61
N GLN A 325 -5.94 -7.84 -9.78
CA GLN A 325 -7.33 -7.71 -9.29
C GLN A 325 -8.31 -7.47 -10.45
N LEU A 326 -7.99 -6.58 -11.40
CA LEU A 326 -8.80 -6.33 -12.60
C LEU A 326 -8.97 -7.59 -13.44
N ALA A 327 -7.91 -8.40 -13.61
CA ALA A 327 -7.98 -9.66 -14.34
C ALA A 327 -8.95 -10.65 -13.69
N LYS A 328 -8.96 -10.74 -12.35
CA LYS A 328 -9.91 -11.59 -11.60
C LYS A 328 -11.33 -11.08 -11.69
N ILE A 329 -11.54 -9.76 -11.60
CA ILE A 329 -12.86 -9.14 -11.79
C ILE A 329 -13.37 -9.43 -13.20
N LYS A 330 -12.55 -9.19 -14.24
CA LYS A 330 -12.89 -9.46 -15.64
C LYS A 330 -13.29 -10.94 -15.86
N GLN A 331 -12.60 -11.87 -15.20
CA GLN A 331 -12.94 -13.29 -15.24
C GLN A 331 -14.31 -13.59 -14.62
N ALA A 332 -14.71 -12.88 -13.56
CA ALA A 332 -15.99 -13.05 -12.90
C ALA A 332 -17.19 -12.56 -13.76
N PHE A 333 -16.96 -11.80 -14.83
CA PHE A 333 -17.99 -11.32 -15.75
C PHE A 333 -17.99 -12.06 -17.12
N LYS A 334 -17.17 -13.07 -17.30
CA LYS A 334 -17.22 -13.95 -18.46
C LYS A 334 -18.35 -14.96 -18.32
#